data_5490224f3e2b6173d4a1ac8bab0f06f9
#
_entry.id   5490224f3e2b6173d4a1ac8bab0f06f9
#
_cell.length_a   1.000
_cell.length_b   1.000
_cell.length_c   1.000
_cell.angle_alpha   90.00
_cell.angle_beta   90.00
_cell.angle_gamma   90.00
#
_symmetry.space_group_name_H-M   'P 1'
#
loop_
_entity.id
_entity.type
_entity.pdbx_description
1 polymer ?
#
loop_
_entity_poly.entity_id
_entity_poly.type
_entity_poly.pdbx_seq_one_letter_code
_entity_poly.pdbx_strand_id
1 'polypeptide(L)'
;MKQNLINDVVQGMLPYLNNAQNEKLQVVLQYVLVNYELTEKQEQEKTSKQNFVELFLSAKRIEGCSEKSLKYYKATIEAMLDELQKDVKHIVTDDIRGYLTEYQEKKKTSKVTIDNIRRILSSFFAWLEDEDYILKSPVRRIHKVKTGTNIKETYSDEALELMRDNCTELRDLAIIDILASTGMRVGEMVLLNINDIDFNERECIVFGKGSKERVVYFDARTKIHLQNYLNSRIDDNPALFVSLKEPHKRLEIGGVEVRLREYGKKLGLQKVHPHKFRRTLATMAIDKGMPIEQLQQLLGHRKIDTTLQYAMVKQSNVKIAHRKYIG
;
A
#
# COMPACT_ATOMS: atom_id res chain seq x y z
N MET A 1 19.91 21.44 -35.76
CA MET A 1 20.12 19.97 -35.82
C MET A 1 21.53 19.56 -35.38
N LYS A 2 22.63 19.85 -36.11
CA LYS A 2 24.00 19.47 -35.69
C LYS A 2 24.34 19.96 -34.28
N GLN A 3 24.03 21.20 -33.92
CA GLN A 3 24.30 21.77 -32.60
C GLN A 3 23.51 21.05 -31.47
N ASN A 4 22.26 20.64 -31.76
CA ASN A 4 21.45 19.90 -30.80
C ASN A 4 22.07 18.52 -30.53
N LEU A 5 22.48 17.80 -31.58
CA LEU A 5 23.18 16.53 -31.46
C LEU A 5 24.46 16.63 -30.61
N ILE A 6 25.27 17.69 -30.89
CA ILE A 6 26.49 17.93 -30.09
C ILE A 6 26.16 18.20 -28.65
N ASN A 7 25.13 19.01 -28.35
CA ASN A 7 24.70 19.31 -26.99
C ASN A 7 24.19 18.03 -26.27
N ASP A 8 23.43 17.18 -26.95
CA ASP A 8 22.91 15.94 -26.39
C ASP A 8 24.02 14.95 -26.04
N VAL A 9 25.01 14.80 -26.96
CA VAL A 9 26.18 13.95 -26.69
C VAL A 9 27.01 14.49 -25.54
N VAL A 10 27.29 15.80 -25.50
CA VAL A 10 28.05 16.44 -24.41
C VAL A 10 27.32 16.32 -23.06
N GLN A 11 26.01 16.54 -23.05
CA GLN A 11 25.16 16.37 -21.86
C GLN A 11 25.19 14.92 -21.36
N GLY A 12 25.09 13.96 -22.26
CA GLY A 12 25.16 12.52 -21.91
C GLY A 12 26.52 12.12 -21.34
N MET A 13 27.60 12.76 -21.78
CA MET A 13 28.98 12.48 -21.34
C MET A 13 29.42 13.25 -20.10
N LEU A 14 28.69 14.28 -19.67
CA LEU A 14 29.01 15.09 -18.47
C LEU A 14 29.33 14.28 -17.20
N PRO A 15 28.64 13.16 -16.90
CA PRO A 15 28.97 12.37 -15.70
C PRO A 15 30.30 11.62 -15.79
N TYR A 16 30.85 11.46 -16.99
CA TYR A 16 32.02 10.57 -17.24
C TYR A 16 33.29 11.35 -17.63
N LEU A 17 33.17 12.61 -17.99
CA LEU A 17 34.26 13.44 -18.44
C LEU A 17 34.48 14.66 -17.55
N ASN A 18 35.75 15.04 -17.35
CA ASN A 18 36.07 16.32 -16.74
C ASN A 18 35.90 17.48 -17.75
N ASN A 19 35.95 18.72 -17.28
CA ASN A 19 35.69 19.90 -18.10
C ASN A 19 36.62 19.98 -19.34
N ALA A 20 37.92 19.69 -19.21
CA ALA A 20 38.87 19.72 -20.32
C ALA A 20 38.56 18.62 -21.38
N GLN A 21 38.13 17.43 -20.92
CA GLN A 21 37.71 16.36 -21.81
C GLN A 21 36.41 16.68 -22.52
N ASN A 22 35.45 17.35 -21.84
CA ASN A 22 34.20 17.82 -22.46
C ASN A 22 34.42 18.88 -23.52
N GLU A 23 35.31 19.87 -23.27
CA GLU A 23 35.68 20.87 -24.28
C GLU A 23 36.29 20.19 -25.51
N LYS A 24 37.18 19.24 -25.31
CA LYS A 24 37.81 18.50 -26.39
C LYS A 24 36.81 17.66 -27.18
N LEU A 25 35.85 17.03 -26.49
CA LEU A 25 34.75 16.29 -27.12
C LEU A 25 33.90 17.19 -27.99
N GLN A 26 33.54 18.39 -27.51
CA GLN A 26 32.78 19.37 -28.31
C GLN A 26 33.53 19.77 -29.57
N VAL A 27 34.82 20.09 -29.49
CA VAL A 27 35.65 20.45 -30.64
C VAL A 27 35.72 19.30 -31.66
N VAL A 28 35.93 18.09 -31.20
CA VAL A 28 36.00 16.91 -32.07
C VAL A 28 34.65 16.68 -32.77
N LEU A 29 33.53 16.75 -32.04
CA LEU A 29 32.19 16.57 -32.61
C LEU A 29 31.89 17.67 -33.67
N GLN A 30 32.23 18.91 -33.36
CA GLN A 30 32.08 20.03 -34.33
C GLN A 30 32.86 19.77 -35.60
N TYR A 31 34.13 19.38 -35.48
CA TYR A 31 35.01 19.09 -36.58
C TYR A 31 34.51 17.92 -37.46
N VAL A 32 34.17 16.80 -36.79
CA VAL A 32 33.71 15.60 -37.49
C VAL A 32 32.38 15.84 -38.20
N LEU A 33 31.42 16.49 -37.55
CA LEU A 33 30.09 16.70 -38.10
C LEU A 33 30.00 17.80 -39.18
N VAL A 34 31.09 18.52 -39.44
CA VAL A 34 31.12 19.48 -40.57
C VAL A 34 30.84 18.78 -41.89
N ASN A 35 31.42 17.60 -42.11
CA ASN A 35 31.35 16.88 -43.37
C ASN A 35 30.12 15.96 -43.54
N TYR A 36 29.17 15.99 -42.57
CA TYR A 36 27.96 15.17 -42.60
C TYR A 36 26.73 16.05 -42.71
N GLU A 37 25.82 15.75 -43.62
CA GLU A 37 24.46 16.27 -43.59
C GLU A 37 23.63 15.41 -42.65
N LEU A 38 23.13 16.00 -41.56
CA LEU A 38 22.20 15.33 -40.64
C LEU A 38 20.78 15.61 -41.13
N THR A 39 20.09 14.56 -41.52
CA THR A 39 18.65 14.57 -41.72
C THR A 39 17.99 13.97 -40.50
N GLU A 40 16.97 14.63 -39.94
CA GLU A 40 16.12 13.97 -38.95
C GLU A 40 15.51 12.74 -39.62
N LYS A 41 15.81 11.58 -39.06
CA LYS A 41 15.11 10.36 -39.42
C LYS A 41 13.65 10.64 -39.06
N GLN A 42 12.82 10.96 -40.07
CA GLN A 42 11.39 10.85 -39.88
C GLN A 42 11.17 9.41 -39.44
N GLU A 43 10.89 9.21 -38.16
CA GLU A 43 10.42 7.94 -37.67
C GLU A 43 9.15 7.65 -38.49
N GLN A 44 9.32 6.82 -39.51
CA GLN A 44 8.16 6.17 -40.10
C GLN A 44 7.47 5.48 -38.94
N GLU A 45 6.23 5.87 -38.65
CA GLU A 45 5.32 5.28 -37.71
C GLU A 45 5.07 3.79 -38.05
N LYS A 46 6.11 2.97 -37.94
CA LYS A 46 6.08 1.50 -38.02
C LYS A 46 7.04 0.90 -36.99
N THR A 47 7.03 1.41 -35.79
CA THR A 47 7.39 0.63 -34.63
C THR A 47 6.08 0.40 -33.90
N SER A 48 5.69 -0.87 -33.78
CA SER A 48 4.74 -1.27 -32.76
C SER A 48 5.06 -0.48 -31.50
N LYS A 49 4.18 0.42 -31.05
CA LYS A 49 4.38 1.21 -29.83
C LYS A 49 4.75 0.19 -28.76
N GLN A 50 6.03 0.12 -28.45
CA GLN A 50 6.53 -0.85 -27.48
C GLN A 50 5.81 -0.54 -26.19
N ASN A 51 4.96 -1.45 -25.75
CA ASN A 51 4.15 -1.20 -24.57
C ASN A 51 5.01 -1.40 -23.31
N PHE A 52 5.82 -0.36 -23.02
CA PHE A 52 6.71 -0.34 -21.86
C PHE A 52 5.97 -0.64 -20.54
N VAL A 53 4.68 -0.28 -20.48
CA VAL A 53 3.87 -0.56 -19.29
C VAL A 53 3.69 -2.07 -19.11
N GLU A 54 3.31 -2.79 -20.17
CA GLU A 54 3.13 -4.25 -20.10
C GLU A 54 4.46 -4.99 -19.85
N LEU A 55 5.55 -4.52 -20.45
CA LEU A 55 6.89 -5.09 -20.19
C LEU A 55 7.28 -4.92 -18.73
N PHE A 56 7.13 -3.72 -18.19
CA PHE A 56 7.36 -3.44 -16.77
C PHE A 56 6.50 -4.31 -15.85
N LEU A 57 5.20 -4.44 -16.16
CA LEU A 57 4.29 -5.26 -15.36
C LEU A 57 4.67 -6.74 -15.40
N SER A 58 5.15 -7.23 -16.55
CA SER A 58 5.66 -8.60 -16.71
C SER A 58 6.90 -8.82 -15.85
N ALA A 59 7.86 -7.89 -15.86
CA ALA A 59 9.04 -7.92 -15.00
C ALA A 59 8.64 -7.94 -13.52
N LYS A 60 7.73 -7.04 -13.11
CA LYS A 60 7.26 -6.99 -11.72
C LYS A 60 6.46 -8.23 -11.29
N ARG A 61 5.80 -8.92 -12.21
CA ARG A 61 5.12 -10.19 -11.95
C ARG A 61 6.14 -11.29 -11.62
N ILE A 62 7.22 -11.38 -12.38
CA ILE A 62 8.34 -12.32 -12.13
C ILE A 62 9.00 -12.01 -10.78
N GLU A 63 9.13 -10.73 -10.39
CA GLU A 63 9.61 -10.31 -9.08
C GLU A 63 8.65 -10.66 -7.91
N GLY A 64 7.49 -11.26 -8.18
CA GLY A 64 6.51 -11.69 -7.17
C GLY A 64 5.54 -10.59 -6.70
N CYS A 65 5.34 -9.54 -7.49
CA CYS A 65 4.30 -8.56 -7.21
C CYS A 65 2.91 -9.17 -7.37
N SER A 66 2.01 -8.85 -6.42
CA SER A 66 0.61 -9.31 -6.49
C SER A 66 -0.15 -8.66 -7.64
N GLU A 67 -1.13 -9.38 -8.22
CA GLU A 67 -1.98 -8.84 -9.31
C GLU A 67 -2.70 -7.55 -8.90
N LYS A 68 -3.09 -7.41 -7.63
CA LYS A 68 -3.66 -6.17 -7.12
C LYS A 68 -2.66 -5.00 -7.18
N SER A 69 -1.39 -5.24 -6.88
CA SER A 69 -0.33 -4.23 -6.98
C SER A 69 -0.05 -3.87 -8.44
N LEU A 70 -0.01 -4.88 -9.31
CA LEU A 70 0.20 -4.69 -10.75
C LEU A 70 -0.91 -3.84 -11.39
N LYS A 71 -2.18 -4.11 -11.05
CA LYS A 71 -3.31 -3.28 -11.49
C LYS A 71 -3.17 -1.83 -11.04
N TYR A 72 -2.72 -1.61 -9.81
CA TYR A 72 -2.50 -0.25 -9.29
C TYR A 72 -1.33 0.45 -9.98
N TYR A 73 -0.24 -0.27 -10.23
CA TYR A 73 0.90 0.24 -11.00
C TYR A 73 0.47 0.65 -12.41
N LYS A 74 -0.21 -0.27 -13.11
CA LYS A 74 -0.74 -0.01 -14.45
C LYS A 74 -1.57 1.27 -14.50
N ALA A 75 -2.62 1.33 -13.70
CA ALA A 75 -3.52 2.49 -13.68
C ALA A 75 -2.80 3.81 -13.34
N THR A 76 -1.78 3.77 -12.46
CA THR A 76 -1.02 4.97 -12.09
C THR A 76 -0.11 5.45 -13.21
N ILE A 77 0.55 4.51 -13.90
CA ILE A 77 1.49 4.85 -14.99
C ILE A 77 0.69 5.32 -16.22
N GLU A 78 -0.36 4.59 -16.60
CA GLU A 78 -1.23 4.97 -17.72
C GLU A 78 -1.85 6.36 -17.51
N ALA A 79 -2.36 6.66 -16.31
CA ALA A 79 -2.91 7.99 -16.01
C ALA A 79 -1.88 9.12 -16.18
N MET A 80 -0.62 8.88 -15.85
CA MET A 80 0.46 9.84 -16.07
C MET A 80 0.77 10.00 -17.56
N LEU A 81 0.87 8.90 -18.32
CA LEU A 81 1.14 8.94 -19.75
C LEU A 81 0.01 9.63 -20.52
N ASP A 82 -1.24 9.35 -20.15
CA ASP A 82 -2.44 9.96 -20.73
C ASP A 82 -2.51 11.48 -20.46
N GLU A 83 -2.08 11.93 -19.29
CA GLU A 83 -2.08 13.37 -18.97
C GLU A 83 -0.93 14.10 -19.69
N LEU A 84 0.26 13.49 -19.77
CA LEU A 84 1.44 14.13 -20.37
C LEU A 84 1.42 14.11 -21.89
N GLN A 85 0.75 13.12 -22.52
CA GLN A 85 0.71 12.95 -23.99
C GLN A 85 2.10 12.99 -24.66
N LYS A 86 3.14 12.51 -23.94
CA LYS A 86 4.53 12.47 -24.40
C LYS A 86 5.02 11.03 -24.50
N ASP A 87 5.93 10.80 -25.46
CA ASP A 87 6.68 9.55 -25.48
C ASP A 87 7.49 9.38 -24.17
N VAL A 88 7.51 8.17 -23.63
CA VAL A 88 8.19 7.83 -22.36
C VAL A 88 9.65 8.26 -22.35
N LYS A 89 10.34 8.17 -23.51
CA LYS A 89 11.74 8.54 -23.68
C LYS A 89 12.00 10.05 -23.60
N HIS A 90 10.97 10.87 -23.84
CA HIS A 90 11.06 12.33 -23.86
C HIS A 90 10.49 12.98 -22.58
N ILE A 91 10.05 12.19 -21.60
CA ILE A 91 9.57 12.70 -20.33
C ILE A 91 10.76 13.16 -19.48
N VAL A 92 10.73 14.43 -19.08
CA VAL A 92 11.76 15.04 -18.21
C VAL A 92 11.26 15.26 -16.79
N THR A 93 12.19 15.60 -15.89
CA THR A 93 11.87 15.78 -14.45
C THR A 93 10.76 16.80 -14.20
N ASP A 94 10.73 17.89 -14.98
CA ASP A 94 9.75 18.97 -14.80
C ASP A 94 8.35 18.55 -15.26
N ASP A 95 8.24 17.68 -16.26
CA ASP A 95 6.95 17.07 -16.63
C ASP A 95 6.34 16.28 -15.46
N ILE A 96 7.16 15.47 -14.79
CA ILE A 96 6.70 14.68 -13.64
C ILE A 96 6.36 15.58 -12.45
N ARG A 97 7.12 16.64 -12.21
CA ARG A 97 6.80 17.62 -11.14
C ARG A 97 5.48 18.33 -11.43
N GLY A 98 5.29 18.79 -12.66
CA GLY A 98 4.03 19.39 -13.12
C GLY A 98 2.86 18.47 -12.92
N TYR A 99 2.96 17.23 -13.41
CA TYR A 99 1.94 16.19 -13.25
C TYR A 99 1.55 15.96 -11.78
N LEU A 100 2.54 15.77 -10.89
CA LEU A 100 2.28 15.52 -9.47
C LEU A 100 1.59 16.72 -8.78
N THR A 101 1.98 17.95 -9.15
CA THR A 101 1.39 19.18 -8.62
C THR A 101 -0.05 19.32 -9.09
N GLU A 102 -0.30 19.22 -10.39
CA GLU A 102 -1.65 19.30 -10.96
C GLU A 102 -2.56 18.19 -10.46
N TYR A 103 -2.05 16.95 -10.34
CA TYR A 103 -2.81 15.84 -9.79
C TYR A 103 -3.25 16.13 -8.35
N GLN A 104 -2.35 16.70 -7.53
CA GLN A 104 -2.67 17.07 -6.15
C GLN A 104 -3.76 18.13 -6.09
N GLU A 105 -3.68 19.16 -6.92
CA GLU A 105 -4.64 20.28 -6.95
C GLU A 105 -6.00 19.83 -7.51
N LYS A 106 -6.02 19.21 -8.68
CA LYS A 106 -7.25 18.73 -9.36
C LYS A 106 -8.03 17.72 -8.51
N LYS A 107 -7.31 16.74 -7.90
CA LYS A 107 -7.95 15.66 -7.13
C LYS A 107 -8.02 15.93 -5.63
N LYS A 108 -7.48 17.06 -5.14
CA LYS A 108 -7.40 17.40 -3.71
C LYS A 108 -6.86 16.24 -2.85
N THR A 109 -5.86 15.53 -3.38
CA THR A 109 -5.34 14.31 -2.76
C THR A 109 -4.32 14.62 -1.67
N SER A 110 -4.16 13.66 -0.74
CA SER A 110 -3.21 13.79 0.36
C SER A 110 -1.75 13.70 -0.13
N LYS A 111 -0.83 14.32 0.60
CA LYS A 111 0.63 14.18 0.37
C LYS A 111 1.08 12.72 0.36
N VAL A 112 0.42 11.84 1.14
CA VAL A 112 0.72 10.40 1.15
C VAL A 112 0.36 9.76 -0.19
N THR A 113 -0.76 10.15 -0.80
CA THR A 113 -1.16 9.68 -2.13
C THR A 113 -0.16 10.11 -3.19
N ILE A 114 0.28 11.38 -3.15
CA ILE A 114 1.31 11.89 -4.07
C ILE A 114 2.64 11.13 -3.92
N ASP A 115 3.09 10.86 -2.68
CA ASP A 115 4.31 10.07 -2.48
C ASP A 115 4.17 8.62 -2.99
N ASN A 116 2.98 8.02 -2.88
CA ASN A 116 2.73 6.69 -3.46
C ASN A 116 2.81 6.72 -4.98
N ILE A 117 2.19 7.71 -5.64
CA ILE A 117 2.28 7.89 -7.10
C ILE A 117 3.75 8.08 -7.50
N ARG A 118 4.46 9.01 -6.84
CA ARG A 118 5.89 9.24 -7.07
C ARG A 118 6.71 7.94 -6.97
N ARG A 119 6.45 7.10 -5.96
CA ARG A 119 7.16 5.82 -5.78
C ARG A 119 6.91 4.84 -6.91
N ILE A 120 5.68 4.76 -7.41
CA ILE A 120 5.34 3.91 -8.55
C ILE A 120 6.06 4.40 -9.79
N LEU A 121 5.98 5.72 -10.08
CA LEU A 121 6.67 6.32 -11.22
C LEU A 121 8.19 6.15 -11.09
N SER A 122 8.75 6.30 -9.88
CA SER A 122 10.17 6.04 -9.63
C SER A 122 10.56 4.60 -9.94
N SER A 123 9.72 3.63 -9.59
CA SER A 123 9.96 2.22 -9.92
C SER A 123 9.90 1.94 -11.42
N PHE A 124 8.96 2.57 -12.12
CA PHE A 124 8.81 2.41 -13.57
C PHE A 124 9.99 3.01 -14.33
N PHE A 125 10.34 4.26 -14.05
CA PHE A 125 11.44 4.93 -14.74
C PHE A 125 12.82 4.41 -14.33
N ALA A 126 12.99 3.87 -13.12
CA ALA A 126 14.21 3.17 -12.74
C ALA A 126 14.37 1.87 -13.54
N TRP A 127 13.29 1.10 -13.70
CA TRP A 127 13.30 -0.09 -14.54
C TRP A 127 13.62 0.24 -16.01
N LEU A 128 13.08 1.34 -16.55
CA LEU A 128 13.42 1.79 -17.92
C LEU A 128 14.90 2.20 -18.06
N GLU A 129 15.50 2.78 -17.00
CA GLU A 129 16.92 3.11 -16.94
C GLU A 129 17.76 1.82 -16.85
N ASP A 130 17.36 0.86 -16.00
CA ASP A 130 18.04 -0.43 -15.81
C ASP A 130 18.02 -1.32 -17.07
N GLU A 131 16.99 -1.20 -17.90
CA GLU A 131 16.84 -1.91 -19.20
C GLU A 131 17.36 -1.11 -20.40
N ASP A 132 18.08 -0.02 -20.17
CA ASP A 132 18.65 0.87 -21.19
C ASP A 132 17.66 1.49 -22.18
N TYR A 133 16.36 1.53 -21.83
CA TYR A 133 15.35 2.21 -22.65
C TYR A 133 15.44 3.73 -22.57
N ILE A 134 15.95 4.25 -21.43
CA ILE A 134 16.22 5.66 -21.21
C ILE A 134 17.57 5.83 -20.52
N LEU A 135 18.28 6.92 -20.80
CA LEU A 135 19.60 7.19 -20.23
C LEU A 135 19.55 7.47 -18.71
N LYS A 136 18.48 8.11 -18.24
CA LYS A 136 18.36 8.52 -16.84
C LYS A 136 16.91 8.71 -16.44
N SER A 137 16.55 8.17 -15.30
CA SER A 137 15.21 8.31 -14.72
C SER A 137 14.87 9.77 -14.41
N PRO A 138 13.79 10.34 -14.97
CA PRO A 138 13.35 11.70 -14.68
C PRO A 138 12.85 11.87 -13.24
N VAL A 139 12.51 10.76 -12.54
CA VAL A 139 12.03 10.80 -11.15
C VAL A 139 13.17 10.82 -10.14
N ARG A 140 14.41 10.54 -10.55
CA ARG A 140 15.58 10.43 -9.66
C ARG A 140 15.82 11.68 -8.79
N ARG A 141 15.52 12.86 -9.33
CA ARG A 141 15.66 14.16 -8.63
C ARG A 141 14.42 14.56 -7.82
N ILE A 142 13.37 13.74 -7.80
CA ILE A 142 12.14 14.00 -7.05
C ILE A 142 12.17 13.22 -5.75
N HIS A 143 12.50 13.92 -4.67
CA HIS A 143 12.65 13.34 -3.35
C HIS A 143 11.30 12.98 -2.73
N LYS A 144 11.36 12.14 -1.68
CA LYS A 144 10.20 11.74 -0.89
C LYS A 144 9.42 12.96 -0.38
N VAL A 145 8.11 12.94 -0.57
CA VAL A 145 7.24 13.99 -0.06
C VAL A 145 7.17 13.89 1.46
N LYS A 146 7.50 14.96 2.16
CA LYS A 146 7.42 15.02 3.62
C LYS A 146 5.95 14.97 4.04
N THR A 147 5.55 13.89 4.69
CA THR A 147 4.25 13.71 5.29
C THR A 147 4.36 13.81 6.79
N GLY A 148 3.50 14.60 7.44
CA GLY A 148 3.45 14.62 8.90
C GLY A 148 3.04 13.25 9.47
N THR A 149 3.52 12.92 10.64
CA THR A 149 3.06 11.76 11.40
C THR A 149 1.72 12.11 12.07
N ASN A 150 0.62 11.65 11.49
CA ASN A 150 -0.69 11.78 12.14
C ASN A 150 -0.94 10.55 13.01
N ILE A 151 -1.16 10.78 14.31
CA ILE A 151 -1.66 9.74 15.21
C ILE A 151 -3.04 9.34 14.71
N LYS A 152 -3.16 8.08 14.30
CA LYS A 152 -4.44 7.56 13.82
C LYS A 152 -5.29 7.15 15.01
N GLU A 153 -6.54 7.61 15.04
CA GLU A 153 -7.50 7.30 16.08
C GLU A 153 -7.76 5.80 16.27
N THR A 154 -8.01 5.41 17.53
CA THR A 154 -8.48 4.11 17.97
C THR A 154 -9.93 4.19 18.44
N TYR A 155 -10.57 3.06 18.73
CA TYR A 155 -11.83 3.06 19.45
C TYR A 155 -11.55 3.16 20.94
N SER A 156 -12.43 3.84 21.68
CA SER A 156 -12.50 3.69 23.13
C SER A 156 -13.23 2.38 23.49
N ASP A 157 -13.12 1.95 24.76
CA ASP A 157 -13.79 0.76 25.25
C ASP A 157 -15.32 0.95 25.13
N GLU A 158 -15.83 2.14 25.47
CA GLU A 158 -17.25 2.48 25.34
C GLU A 158 -17.74 2.40 23.88
N ALA A 159 -16.92 2.84 22.92
CA ALA A 159 -17.29 2.76 21.51
C ALA A 159 -17.38 1.31 21.01
N LEU A 160 -16.54 0.41 21.53
CA LEU A 160 -16.64 -1.02 21.23
C LEU A 160 -17.89 -1.66 21.84
N GLU A 161 -18.20 -1.35 23.10
CA GLU A 161 -19.41 -1.85 23.76
C GLU A 161 -20.67 -1.30 23.07
N LEU A 162 -20.69 -0.01 22.75
CA LEU A 162 -21.80 0.60 22.01
C LEU A 162 -22.06 -0.11 20.66
N MET A 163 -20.99 -0.49 19.94
CA MET A 163 -21.14 -1.27 18.70
C MET A 163 -21.72 -2.66 18.97
N ARG A 164 -21.33 -3.33 20.06
CA ARG A 164 -21.83 -4.65 20.43
C ARG A 164 -23.30 -4.61 20.84
N ASP A 165 -23.64 -3.72 21.75
CA ASP A 165 -24.99 -3.61 22.31
C ASP A 165 -26.06 -3.24 21.28
N ASN A 166 -25.66 -2.49 20.26
CA ASN A 166 -26.56 -2.07 19.16
C ASN A 166 -26.50 -3.02 17.96
N CYS A 167 -25.71 -4.12 18.01
CA CYS A 167 -25.60 -5.07 16.91
C CYS A 167 -26.68 -6.13 16.98
N THR A 168 -27.72 -6.02 16.14
CA THR A 168 -28.84 -6.96 16.09
C THR A 168 -28.53 -8.22 15.27
N GLU A 169 -27.58 -8.14 14.35
CA GLU A 169 -27.22 -9.26 13.45
C GLU A 169 -26.11 -10.08 14.08
N LEU A 170 -26.37 -11.36 14.37
CA LEU A 170 -25.40 -12.27 14.99
C LEU A 170 -24.08 -12.36 14.20
N ARG A 171 -24.18 -12.39 12.85
CA ARG A 171 -23.00 -12.38 11.98
C ARG A 171 -22.13 -11.14 12.19
N ASP A 172 -22.74 -9.97 12.20
CA ASP A 172 -22.04 -8.71 12.27
C ASP A 172 -21.42 -8.52 13.67
N LEU A 173 -22.09 -8.99 14.70
CA LEU A 173 -21.56 -9.03 16.07
C LEU A 173 -20.31 -9.94 16.15
N ALA A 174 -20.38 -11.14 15.58
CA ALA A 174 -19.24 -12.03 15.50
C ALA A 174 -18.06 -11.43 14.69
N ILE A 175 -18.34 -10.65 13.63
CA ILE A 175 -17.31 -9.91 12.86
C ILE A 175 -16.66 -8.82 13.71
N ILE A 176 -17.44 -8.05 14.46
CA ILE A 176 -16.90 -7.01 15.35
C ILE A 176 -15.96 -7.64 16.38
N ASP A 177 -16.38 -8.71 17.02
CA ASP A 177 -15.62 -9.32 18.09
C ASP A 177 -14.36 -10.03 17.59
N ILE A 178 -14.42 -10.78 16.51
CA ILE A 178 -13.22 -11.43 15.98
C ILE A 178 -12.17 -10.41 15.53
N LEU A 179 -12.59 -9.28 14.93
CA LEU A 179 -11.69 -8.20 14.55
C LEU A 179 -11.10 -7.50 15.78
N ALA A 180 -11.90 -7.26 16.82
CA ALA A 180 -11.47 -6.60 18.04
C ALA A 180 -10.54 -7.47 18.88
N SER A 181 -10.82 -8.77 18.98
CA SER A 181 -10.10 -9.72 19.82
C SER A 181 -8.79 -10.19 19.19
N THR A 182 -8.78 -10.47 17.87
CA THR A 182 -7.60 -11.04 17.20
C THR A 182 -6.71 -9.99 16.55
N GLY A 183 -7.28 -8.85 16.17
CA GLY A 183 -6.58 -7.83 15.36
C GLY A 183 -6.13 -8.32 13.98
N MET A 184 -6.67 -9.43 13.48
CA MET A 184 -6.36 -9.92 12.14
C MET A 184 -6.76 -8.92 11.06
N ARG A 185 -6.19 -9.05 9.87
CA ARG A 185 -6.62 -8.22 8.73
C ARG A 185 -7.94 -8.72 8.19
N VAL A 186 -8.80 -7.82 7.73
CA VAL A 186 -10.09 -8.21 7.12
C VAL A 186 -9.90 -9.19 5.95
N GLY A 187 -8.82 -9.04 5.17
CA GLY A 187 -8.51 -9.98 4.09
C GLY A 187 -8.13 -11.38 4.58
N GLU A 188 -7.58 -11.51 5.79
CA GLU A 188 -7.32 -12.79 6.44
C GLU A 188 -8.63 -13.39 6.97
N MET A 189 -9.47 -12.59 7.61
CA MET A 189 -10.75 -12.99 8.17
C MET A 189 -11.72 -13.58 7.12
N VAL A 190 -11.87 -12.92 5.98
CA VAL A 190 -12.82 -13.37 4.94
C VAL A 190 -12.38 -14.67 4.25
N LEU A 191 -11.14 -15.07 4.38
CA LEU A 191 -10.61 -16.31 3.84
C LEU A 191 -10.81 -17.51 4.77
N LEU A 192 -11.10 -17.28 6.06
CA LEU A 192 -11.31 -18.36 7.03
C LEU A 192 -12.52 -19.24 6.68
N ASN A 193 -12.37 -20.52 6.94
CA ASN A 193 -13.43 -21.51 6.96
C ASN A 193 -13.84 -21.82 8.41
N ILE A 194 -14.96 -22.47 8.58
CA ILE A 194 -15.44 -22.90 9.91
C ILE A 194 -14.42 -23.83 10.58
N ASN A 195 -13.84 -24.75 9.79
CA ASN A 195 -12.87 -25.73 10.28
C ASN A 195 -11.49 -25.13 10.65
N ASP A 196 -11.22 -23.89 10.30
CA ASP A 196 -9.97 -23.21 10.66
C ASP A 196 -10.02 -22.66 12.10
N ILE A 197 -11.16 -22.76 12.79
CA ILE A 197 -11.39 -22.24 14.14
C ILE A 197 -11.28 -23.34 15.17
N ASP A 198 -10.29 -23.25 16.05
CA ASP A 198 -10.24 -24.06 17.26
C ASP A 198 -10.99 -23.34 18.41
N PHE A 199 -12.20 -23.83 18.67
CA PHE A 199 -13.03 -23.28 19.75
C PHE A 199 -12.55 -23.69 21.15
N ASN A 200 -11.76 -24.78 21.29
CA ASN A 200 -11.25 -25.23 22.59
C ASN A 200 -10.11 -24.34 23.03
N GLU A 201 -9.10 -24.21 22.18
CA GLU A 201 -7.93 -23.35 22.43
C GLU A 201 -8.22 -21.86 22.16
N ARG A 202 -9.33 -21.55 21.52
CA ARG A 202 -9.73 -20.18 21.11
C ARG A 202 -8.71 -19.51 20.21
N GLU A 203 -8.31 -20.22 19.17
CA GLU A 203 -7.33 -19.76 18.21
C GLU A 203 -7.71 -20.12 16.77
N CYS A 204 -7.07 -19.48 15.84
CA CYS A 204 -7.13 -19.87 14.43
C CYS A 204 -5.84 -19.48 13.69
N ILE A 205 -5.54 -20.21 12.63
CA ILE A 205 -4.40 -19.93 11.77
C ILE A 205 -4.84 -18.99 10.64
N VAL A 206 -4.14 -17.90 10.47
CA VAL A 206 -4.39 -16.94 9.38
C VAL A 206 -3.18 -16.80 8.46
N PHE A 207 -3.46 -16.63 7.17
CA PHE A 207 -2.44 -16.50 6.12
C PHE A 207 -2.19 -15.03 5.78
N GLY A 208 -0.99 -14.56 6.11
CA GLY A 208 -0.54 -13.20 5.81
C GLY A 208 0.02 -13.04 4.39
N LYS A 209 0.49 -11.84 4.08
CA LYS A 209 1.13 -11.54 2.78
C LYS A 209 2.36 -12.42 2.55
N GLY A 210 2.37 -13.16 1.43
CA GLY A 210 3.44 -14.11 1.07
C GLY A 210 3.26 -15.46 1.75
N SER A 211 2.02 -15.90 1.95
CA SER A 211 1.64 -17.21 2.49
C SER A 211 2.29 -17.55 3.85
N LYS A 212 2.62 -16.54 4.65
CA LYS A 212 3.11 -16.77 6.01
C LYS A 212 1.94 -16.99 6.94
N GLU A 213 1.95 -18.14 7.58
CA GLU A 213 1.00 -18.52 8.61
C GLU A 213 1.33 -17.84 9.93
N ARG A 214 0.30 -17.53 10.71
CA ARG A 214 0.43 -17.20 12.13
C ARG A 214 -0.84 -17.59 12.87
N VAL A 215 -0.68 -17.97 14.11
CA VAL A 215 -1.79 -18.19 15.03
C VAL A 215 -2.27 -16.83 15.56
N VAL A 216 -3.57 -16.67 15.66
CA VAL A 216 -4.23 -15.54 16.33
C VAL A 216 -5.22 -16.07 17.34
N TYR A 217 -5.38 -15.35 18.45
CA TYR A 217 -6.16 -15.78 19.60
C TYR A 217 -7.39 -14.89 19.77
N PHE A 218 -8.49 -15.49 20.21
CA PHE A 218 -9.72 -14.75 20.50
C PHE A 218 -10.25 -15.03 21.91
N ASP A 219 -10.97 -14.09 22.45
CA ASP A 219 -11.49 -14.17 23.83
C ASP A 219 -12.76 -15.02 23.93
N ALA A 220 -13.22 -15.25 25.18
CA ALA A 220 -14.41 -16.06 25.45
C ALA A 220 -15.68 -15.45 24.87
N ARG A 221 -15.79 -14.12 24.83
CA ARG A 221 -16.93 -13.39 24.22
C ARG A 221 -17.02 -13.68 22.74
N THR A 222 -15.90 -13.57 22.03
CA THR A 222 -15.79 -13.89 20.60
C THR A 222 -16.19 -15.34 20.30
N LYS A 223 -15.75 -16.30 21.15
CA LYS A 223 -16.17 -17.70 21.05
C LYS A 223 -17.69 -17.82 21.09
N ILE A 224 -18.34 -17.25 22.09
CA ILE A 224 -19.79 -17.32 22.26
C ILE A 224 -20.52 -16.72 21.05
N HIS A 225 -20.12 -15.53 20.61
CA HIS A 225 -20.78 -14.85 19.49
C HIS A 225 -20.54 -15.56 18.15
N LEU A 226 -19.36 -16.13 17.91
CA LEU A 226 -19.12 -16.98 16.75
C LEU A 226 -19.99 -18.24 16.76
N GLN A 227 -20.09 -18.93 17.89
CA GLN A 227 -20.96 -20.12 18.03
C GLN A 227 -22.43 -19.77 17.82
N ASN A 228 -22.93 -18.68 18.40
CA ASN A 228 -24.30 -18.21 18.19
C ASN A 228 -24.57 -17.91 16.72
N TYR A 229 -23.63 -17.24 16.05
CA TYR A 229 -23.76 -17.00 14.61
C TYR A 229 -23.77 -18.29 13.80
N LEU A 230 -22.83 -19.20 14.04
CA LEU A 230 -22.75 -20.47 13.31
C LEU A 230 -24.00 -21.32 13.51
N ASN A 231 -24.52 -21.38 14.74
CA ASN A 231 -25.78 -22.11 15.06
C ASN A 231 -27.01 -21.48 14.40
N SER A 232 -26.97 -20.21 14.03
CA SER A 232 -28.06 -19.53 13.34
C SER A 232 -28.03 -19.67 11.82
N ARG A 233 -26.95 -20.25 11.27
CA ARG A 233 -26.80 -20.43 9.82
C ARG A 233 -27.73 -21.54 9.31
N ILE A 234 -28.23 -21.32 8.11
CA ILE A 234 -29.12 -22.25 7.41
C ILE A 234 -28.51 -22.77 6.10
N ASP A 235 -27.22 -22.47 5.86
CA ASP A 235 -26.46 -22.84 4.66
C ASP A 235 -25.31 -23.80 5.00
N ASP A 236 -24.82 -24.51 3.98
CA ASP A 236 -23.71 -25.47 4.09
C ASP A 236 -22.36 -24.90 3.58
N ASN A 237 -22.26 -23.61 3.37
CA ASN A 237 -21.04 -23.00 2.87
C ASN A 237 -19.90 -23.14 3.89
N PRO A 238 -18.72 -23.67 3.53
CA PRO A 238 -17.62 -23.88 4.46
C PRO A 238 -16.99 -22.58 4.97
N ALA A 239 -17.26 -21.42 4.34
CA ALA A 239 -16.71 -20.13 4.77
C ALA A 239 -17.19 -19.77 6.17
N LEU A 240 -16.29 -19.22 7.01
CA LEU A 240 -16.65 -18.74 8.34
C LEU A 240 -17.74 -17.66 8.28
N PHE A 241 -17.62 -16.70 7.37
CA PHE A 241 -18.59 -15.63 7.19
C PHE A 241 -19.19 -15.64 5.78
N VAL A 242 -20.50 -15.57 5.72
CA VAL A 242 -21.27 -15.56 4.47
C VAL A 242 -22.19 -14.36 4.35
N SER A 243 -22.66 -14.09 3.13
CA SER A 243 -23.71 -13.10 2.86
C SER A 243 -25.00 -13.47 3.57
N LEU A 244 -25.74 -12.48 4.10
CA LEU A 244 -27.09 -12.70 4.66
C LEU A 244 -28.15 -12.99 3.60
N LYS A 245 -27.84 -12.70 2.34
CA LYS A 245 -28.75 -12.93 1.20
C LYS A 245 -28.34 -14.21 0.48
N GLU A 246 -29.32 -14.97 0.03
CA GLU A 246 -29.09 -16.11 -0.86
C GLU A 246 -28.28 -15.69 -2.11
N PRO A 247 -27.40 -16.56 -2.56
CA PRO A 247 -27.14 -17.95 -2.16
C PRO A 247 -26.06 -18.10 -1.05
N HIS A 248 -26.00 -17.21 -0.06
CA HIS A 248 -25.09 -17.25 1.09
C HIS A 248 -23.61 -17.44 0.71
N LYS A 249 -23.12 -16.64 -0.26
CA LYS A 249 -21.73 -16.69 -0.71
C LYS A 249 -20.79 -16.20 0.37
N ARG A 250 -19.54 -16.71 0.32
CA ARG A 250 -18.44 -16.17 1.17
C ARG A 250 -18.45 -14.64 1.18
N LEU A 251 -18.38 -14.06 2.36
CA LEU A 251 -18.37 -12.60 2.53
C LEU A 251 -17.05 -12.03 2.00
N GLU A 252 -17.14 -11.00 1.19
CA GLU A 252 -15.98 -10.28 0.65
C GLU A 252 -15.57 -9.09 1.52
N ILE A 253 -14.31 -8.65 1.36
CA ILE A 253 -13.76 -7.48 2.09
C ILE A 253 -14.68 -6.26 1.97
N GLY A 254 -15.13 -5.96 0.74
CA GLY A 254 -16.02 -4.82 0.48
C GLY A 254 -17.34 -4.90 1.24
N GLY A 255 -17.91 -6.10 1.36
CA GLY A 255 -19.14 -6.32 2.14
C GLY A 255 -18.95 -6.03 3.63
N VAL A 256 -17.82 -6.47 4.21
CA VAL A 256 -17.47 -6.16 5.61
C VAL A 256 -17.29 -4.65 5.81
N GLU A 257 -16.54 -4.00 4.93
CA GLU A 257 -16.25 -2.56 5.03
C GLU A 257 -17.50 -1.69 4.90
N VAL A 258 -18.40 -2.04 3.97
CA VAL A 258 -19.68 -1.34 3.79
C VAL A 258 -20.52 -1.49 5.07
N ARG A 259 -20.65 -2.70 5.59
CA ARG A 259 -21.46 -3.00 6.75
C ARG A 259 -20.97 -2.28 8.00
N LEU A 260 -19.66 -2.33 8.27
CA LEU A 260 -19.06 -1.61 9.39
C LEU A 260 -19.24 -0.08 9.27
N ARG A 261 -19.17 0.46 8.06
CA ARG A 261 -19.38 1.88 7.80
C ARG A 261 -20.84 2.30 8.07
N GLU A 262 -21.80 1.48 7.65
CA GLU A 262 -23.22 1.71 7.93
C GLU A 262 -23.49 1.68 9.43
N TYR A 263 -22.90 0.73 10.14
CA TYR A 263 -22.96 0.63 11.60
C TYR A 263 -22.43 1.91 12.27
N GLY A 264 -21.24 2.36 11.86
CA GLY A 264 -20.66 3.57 12.37
C GLY A 264 -21.55 4.79 12.18
N LYS A 265 -22.19 4.90 10.99
CA LYS A 265 -23.14 6.01 10.72
C LYS A 265 -24.34 5.96 11.64
N LYS A 266 -24.93 4.78 11.87
CA LYS A 266 -26.11 4.62 12.76
C LYS A 266 -25.80 5.03 14.19
N LEU A 267 -24.59 4.77 14.67
CA LEU A 267 -24.16 5.03 16.05
C LEU A 267 -23.47 6.39 16.23
N GLY A 268 -23.39 7.22 15.19
CA GLY A 268 -22.65 8.49 15.24
C GLY A 268 -21.13 8.31 15.42
N LEU A 269 -20.61 7.11 15.21
CA LEU A 269 -19.18 6.81 15.35
C LEU A 269 -18.43 7.20 14.08
N GLN A 270 -17.35 7.96 14.22
CA GLN A 270 -16.53 8.35 13.08
C GLN A 270 -15.73 7.18 12.54
N LYS A 271 -15.81 6.97 11.22
CA LYS A 271 -14.92 6.09 10.43
C LYS A 271 -14.74 4.68 11.02
N VAL A 272 -15.84 3.93 11.13
CA VAL A 272 -15.75 2.51 11.50
C VAL A 272 -15.25 1.70 10.31
N HIS A 273 -14.10 1.03 10.48
CA HIS A 273 -13.47 0.20 9.46
C HIS A 273 -12.51 -0.84 10.09
N PRO A 274 -12.23 -1.99 9.42
CA PRO A 274 -11.47 -3.09 9.99
C PRO A 274 -10.10 -2.74 10.56
N HIS A 275 -9.33 -1.90 9.86
CA HIS A 275 -8.00 -1.51 10.34
C HIS A 275 -8.01 -0.71 11.66
N LYS A 276 -9.13 -0.06 11.99
CA LYS A 276 -9.24 0.66 13.25
C LYS A 276 -9.33 -0.31 14.45
N PHE A 277 -10.02 -1.46 14.31
CA PHE A 277 -10.03 -2.53 15.31
C PHE A 277 -8.61 -3.04 15.60
N ARG A 278 -7.86 -3.37 14.55
CA ARG A 278 -6.48 -3.84 14.70
C ARG A 278 -5.57 -2.82 15.41
N ARG A 279 -5.74 -1.52 15.10
CA ARG A 279 -5.01 -0.46 15.81
C ARG A 279 -5.42 -0.37 17.27
N THR A 280 -6.71 -0.47 17.55
CA THR A 280 -7.25 -0.45 18.91
C THR A 280 -6.65 -1.57 19.73
N LEU A 281 -6.69 -2.82 19.23
CA LEU A 281 -6.05 -3.96 19.88
C LEU A 281 -4.57 -3.69 20.15
N ALA A 282 -3.84 -3.22 19.14
CA ALA A 282 -2.40 -2.98 19.25
C ALA A 282 -2.07 -1.92 20.33
N THR A 283 -2.83 -0.83 20.35
CA THR A 283 -2.64 0.23 21.35
C THR A 283 -3.01 -0.27 22.75
N MET A 284 -4.14 -0.95 22.88
CA MET A 284 -4.57 -1.55 24.17
C MET A 284 -3.58 -2.58 24.71
N ALA A 285 -3.02 -3.42 23.83
CA ALA A 285 -2.01 -4.42 24.22
C ALA A 285 -0.75 -3.76 24.77
N ILE A 286 -0.27 -2.70 24.11
CA ILE A 286 0.89 -1.91 24.58
C ILE A 286 0.55 -1.20 25.90
N ASP A 287 -0.61 -0.58 26.00
CA ASP A 287 -1.06 0.11 27.23
C ASP A 287 -1.18 -0.86 28.41
N LYS A 288 -1.49 -2.14 28.16
CA LYS A 288 -1.51 -3.23 29.16
C LYS A 288 -0.13 -3.85 29.42
N GLY A 289 0.92 -3.41 28.72
CA GLY A 289 2.30 -3.84 28.97
C GLY A 289 2.76 -5.04 28.16
N MET A 290 2.06 -5.40 27.06
CA MET A 290 2.53 -6.45 26.16
C MET A 290 3.87 -6.04 25.50
N PRO A 291 4.91 -6.88 25.54
CA PRO A 291 6.17 -6.63 24.83
C PRO A 291 5.94 -6.43 23.34
N ILE A 292 6.67 -5.48 22.76
CA ILE A 292 6.44 -5.07 21.37
C ILE A 292 6.76 -6.17 20.36
N GLU A 293 7.70 -7.06 20.71
CA GLU A 293 8.07 -8.23 19.90
C GLU A 293 6.93 -9.24 19.86
N GLN A 294 6.26 -9.47 20.99
CA GLN A 294 5.08 -10.35 21.05
C GLN A 294 3.92 -9.75 20.25
N LEU A 295 3.70 -8.45 20.37
CA LEU A 295 2.69 -7.76 19.57
C LEU A 295 3.03 -7.80 18.09
N GLN A 296 4.30 -7.66 17.70
CA GLN A 296 4.76 -7.80 16.34
C GLN A 296 4.42 -9.18 15.76
N GLN A 297 4.67 -10.25 16.51
CA GLN A 297 4.33 -11.63 16.13
C GLN A 297 2.83 -11.81 15.98
N LEU A 298 2.05 -11.41 16.99
CA LEU A 298 0.59 -11.48 16.98
C LEU A 298 -0.01 -10.80 15.75
N LEU A 299 0.48 -9.60 15.44
CA LEU A 299 0.01 -8.85 14.28
C LEU A 299 0.62 -9.33 12.94
N GLY A 300 1.70 -10.09 12.94
CA GLY A 300 2.41 -10.54 11.74
C GLY A 300 3.00 -9.37 10.94
N HIS A 301 3.70 -8.46 11.62
CA HIS A 301 4.44 -7.37 10.99
C HIS A 301 5.86 -7.81 10.65
N ARG A 302 6.28 -7.65 9.39
CA ARG A 302 7.65 -7.97 8.96
C ARG A 302 8.71 -7.05 9.57
N LYS A 303 8.35 -5.78 9.81
CA LYS A 303 9.24 -4.75 10.36
C LYS A 303 8.67 -4.26 11.67
N ILE A 304 9.51 -4.16 12.68
CA ILE A 304 9.15 -3.66 14.01
C ILE A 304 8.64 -2.22 13.95
N ASP A 305 9.17 -1.39 13.03
CA ASP A 305 8.73 -0.01 12.81
C ASP A 305 7.23 0.11 12.56
N THR A 306 6.62 -0.92 11.93
CA THR A 306 5.17 -0.94 11.71
C THR A 306 4.41 -1.11 13.02
N THR A 307 4.97 -1.83 13.99
CA THR A 307 4.39 -2.03 15.32
C THR A 307 4.65 -0.82 16.21
N LEU A 308 5.84 -0.22 16.10
CA LEU A 308 6.22 0.99 16.83
C LEU A 308 5.29 2.18 16.55
N GLN A 309 4.64 2.23 15.38
CA GLN A 309 3.63 3.26 15.10
C GLN A 309 2.43 3.22 16.07
N TYR A 310 2.16 2.09 16.71
CA TYR A 310 1.13 1.96 17.76
C TYR A 310 1.67 2.30 19.14
N ALA A 311 2.96 2.16 19.32
CA ALA A 311 3.69 2.52 20.53
C ALA A 311 4.08 4.00 20.61
N MET A 312 3.37 4.89 19.89
CA MET A 312 3.55 6.34 20.08
C MET A 312 3.20 6.66 21.54
N VAL A 313 4.26 6.67 22.31
CA VAL A 313 4.31 6.57 23.78
C VAL A 313 3.54 7.73 24.36
N LYS A 314 2.40 7.44 24.96
CA LYS A 314 1.78 8.40 25.88
C LYS A 314 2.77 8.62 27.04
N GLN A 315 3.04 9.87 27.40
CA GLN A 315 3.93 10.21 28.50
C GLN A 315 3.56 9.48 29.80
N SER A 316 2.27 9.16 29.97
CA SER A 316 1.75 8.33 31.07
C SER A 316 2.37 6.93 31.11
N ASN A 317 2.57 6.30 29.94
CA ASN A 317 3.11 4.94 29.87
C ASN A 317 4.60 4.92 30.22
N VAL A 318 5.35 5.96 29.84
CA VAL A 318 6.75 6.14 30.26
C VAL A 318 6.85 6.25 31.78
N LYS A 319 5.96 7.03 32.41
CA LYS A 319 5.93 7.22 33.85
C LYS A 319 5.61 5.90 34.58
N ILE A 320 4.66 5.13 34.08
CA ILE A 320 4.29 3.82 34.66
C ILE A 320 5.45 2.84 34.51
N ALA A 321 6.05 2.75 33.32
CA ALA A 321 7.17 1.87 33.06
C ALA A 321 8.38 2.26 33.93
N HIS A 322 8.70 3.55 34.05
CA HIS A 322 9.77 4.02 34.92
C HIS A 322 9.55 3.55 36.37
N ARG A 323 8.33 3.76 36.91
CA ARG A 323 8.01 3.32 38.28
C ARG A 323 8.05 1.80 38.47
N LYS A 324 7.75 1.02 37.45
CA LYS A 324 7.72 -0.44 37.50
C LYS A 324 9.11 -1.07 37.41
N TYR A 325 10.02 -0.48 36.60
CA TYR A 325 11.29 -1.10 36.26
C TYR A 325 12.53 -0.42 36.84
N ILE A 326 12.40 0.81 37.31
CA ILE A 326 13.56 1.60 37.79
C ILE A 326 13.41 2.01 39.23
N GLY A 327 12.22 2.10 39.73
CA GLY A 327 11.96 2.47 41.09
C GLY A 327 10.67 3.15 41.22
#